data_d27bb1acd98c198ecb3458214bc5bbc6
#
_entry.id   d27bb1acd98c198ecb3458214bc5bbc6
#
_cell.length_a   1.000
_cell.length_b   1.000
_cell.length_c   1.000
_cell.angle_alpha   90.00
_cell.angle_beta   90.00
_cell.angle_gamma   90.00
#
_symmetry.space_group_name_H-M   'P 1'
#
loop_
_entity.id
_entity.type
_entity.pdbx_description
1 polymer ?
#
loop_
_entity_poly.entity_id
_entity_poly.type
_entity_poly.pdbx_seq_one_letter_code
_entity_poly.pdbx_strand_id
1 'polypeptide(L)'
;DLVVVYKGKLVAAMEFKSQRGPSFGNNFNNRSEEAIGTAHDLWTAFREGAFQNTPRPWLGWVMLLEDCEASRAPVSIEEPHFKVFPEFKGTSYMKRYELLLRRLVLERLYDSAALLVATEKQGKAGQYLEPAKDLQAKPFFASLGGHIGTILAGQS
;
A
#
# COMPACT_ATOMS: atom_id res chain seq x y z
N ASP A 1 4.30 -7.52 -8.54
CA ASP A 1 3.24 -6.58 -8.91
C ASP A 1 2.29 -7.25 -9.89
N LEU A 2 1.05 -6.80 -9.95
CA LEU A 2 0.02 -7.37 -10.80
C LEU A 2 -0.67 -6.26 -11.60
N VAL A 3 -0.90 -6.52 -12.87
CA VAL A 3 -1.65 -5.63 -13.76
C VAL A 3 -2.83 -6.40 -14.35
N VAL A 4 -4.01 -5.80 -14.30
CA VAL A 4 -5.24 -6.35 -14.90
C VAL A 4 -5.57 -5.55 -16.15
N VAL A 5 -5.57 -6.24 -17.30
CA VAL A 5 -5.92 -5.64 -18.60
C VAL A 5 -7.14 -6.37 -19.16
N TYR A 6 -8.13 -5.62 -19.64
CA TYR A 6 -9.32 -6.15 -20.27
C TYR A 6 -9.60 -5.41 -21.59
N LYS A 7 -9.69 -6.16 -22.70
CA LYS A 7 -9.88 -5.60 -24.06
C LYS A 7 -8.89 -4.47 -24.39
N GLY A 8 -7.63 -4.66 -24.03
CA GLY A 8 -6.56 -3.69 -24.27
C GLY A 8 -6.55 -2.47 -23.34
N LYS A 9 -7.45 -2.40 -22.34
CA LYS A 9 -7.54 -1.30 -21.38
C LYS A 9 -6.97 -1.71 -20.04
N LEU A 10 -6.19 -0.83 -19.40
CA LEU A 10 -5.73 -1.01 -18.03
C LEU A 10 -6.92 -0.88 -17.08
N VAL A 11 -7.26 -1.96 -16.38
CA VAL A 11 -8.38 -1.99 -15.42
C VAL A 11 -7.90 -1.74 -14.00
N ALA A 12 -6.82 -2.42 -13.62
CA ALA A 12 -6.24 -2.26 -12.28
C ALA A 12 -4.74 -2.54 -12.29
N ALA A 13 -4.05 -1.93 -11.35
CA ALA A 13 -2.66 -2.27 -11.01
C ALA A 13 -2.56 -2.47 -9.49
N MET A 14 -1.77 -3.44 -9.08
CA MET A 14 -1.50 -3.74 -7.67
C MET A 14 -0.01 -3.88 -7.45
N GLU A 15 0.48 -3.19 -6.46
CA GLU A 15 1.85 -3.27 -6.02
C GLU A 15 1.93 -4.08 -4.72
N PHE A 16 2.83 -5.06 -4.68
CA PHE A 16 3.07 -5.91 -3.52
C PHE A 16 4.47 -5.66 -3.02
N LYS A 17 4.58 -5.22 -1.78
CA LYS A 17 5.86 -4.99 -1.11
C LYS A 17 5.97 -5.84 0.14
N SER A 18 7.19 -6.26 0.42
CA SER A 18 7.50 -6.92 1.69
C SER A 18 8.70 -6.26 2.34
N GLN A 19 8.74 -6.31 3.66
CA GLN A 19 9.88 -5.86 4.43
C GLN A 19 10.22 -6.82 5.55
N ARG A 20 11.51 -7.15 5.62
CA ARG A 20 12.14 -7.90 6.71
C ARG A 20 13.24 -7.04 7.33
N GLY A 21 13.63 -7.37 8.57
CA GLY A 21 14.80 -6.78 9.21
C GLY A 21 16.13 -7.13 8.52
N PRO A 22 17.23 -6.50 8.95
CA PRO A 22 17.30 -5.58 10.10
C PRO A 22 16.98 -4.10 9.74
N SER A 23 17.09 -3.67 8.48
CA SER A 23 17.10 -2.24 8.06
C SER A 23 15.71 -1.63 7.94
N PHE A 24 14.89 -1.67 9.00
CA PHE A 24 13.50 -1.16 8.94
C PHE A 24 13.43 0.32 8.58
N GLY A 25 14.32 1.18 9.09
CA GLY A 25 14.28 2.63 8.84
C GLY A 25 14.50 2.99 7.38
N ASN A 26 15.62 2.55 6.80
CA ASN A 26 15.91 2.80 5.39
C ASN A 26 14.84 2.21 4.47
N ASN A 27 14.42 0.99 4.75
CA ASN A 27 13.40 0.34 3.94
C ASN A 27 12.06 1.05 4.04
N PHE A 28 11.66 1.55 5.23
CA PHE A 28 10.43 2.32 5.37
C PHE A 28 10.46 3.59 4.51
N ASN A 29 11.57 4.33 4.52
CA ASN A 29 11.74 5.52 3.69
C ASN A 29 11.64 5.17 2.21
N ASN A 30 12.42 4.17 1.76
CA ASN A 30 12.40 3.74 0.36
C ASN A 30 11.00 3.30 -0.08
N ARG A 31 10.28 2.51 0.73
CA ARG A 31 8.92 2.06 0.41
C ARG A 31 7.93 3.21 0.36
N SER A 32 8.11 4.22 1.21
CA SER A 32 7.26 5.42 1.18
C SER A 32 7.49 6.23 -0.09
N GLU A 33 8.74 6.44 -0.47
CA GLU A 33 9.12 7.15 -1.69
C GLU A 33 8.68 6.40 -2.95
N GLU A 34 8.90 5.09 -3.01
CA GLU A 34 8.45 4.23 -4.10
C GLU A 34 6.92 4.27 -4.27
N ALA A 35 6.16 4.13 -3.18
CA ALA A 35 4.71 4.15 -3.24
C ALA A 35 4.17 5.48 -3.80
N ILE A 36 4.70 6.60 -3.32
CA ILE A 36 4.30 7.93 -3.78
C ILE A 36 4.71 8.14 -5.24
N GLY A 37 5.95 7.81 -5.60
CA GLY A 37 6.48 7.95 -6.96
C GLY A 37 5.70 7.11 -7.97
N THR A 38 5.49 5.84 -7.69
CA THR A 38 4.74 4.92 -8.56
C THR A 38 3.30 5.42 -8.79
N ALA A 39 2.61 5.83 -7.72
CA ALA A 39 1.25 6.37 -7.86
C ALA A 39 1.24 7.66 -8.68
N HIS A 40 2.17 8.58 -8.42
CA HIS A 40 2.29 9.83 -9.16
C HIS A 40 2.52 9.59 -10.65
N ASP A 41 3.44 8.71 -11.00
CA ASP A 41 3.76 8.37 -12.40
C ASP A 41 2.56 7.74 -13.11
N LEU A 42 1.88 6.79 -12.48
CA LEU A 42 0.70 6.15 -13.05
C LEU A 42 -0.42 7.18 -13.30
N TRP A 43 -0.69 8.04 -12.33
CA TRP A 43 -1.73 9.08 -12.48
C TRP A 43 -1.33 10.15 -13.47
N THR A 44 -0.06 10.47 -13.61
CA THR A 44 0.43 11.37 -14.66
C THR A 44 0.24 10.73 -16.03
N ALA A 45 0.69 9.49 -16.21
CA ALA A 45 0.48 8.76 -17.46
C ALA A 45 -1.00 8.63 -17.85
N PHE A 46 -1.88 8.41 -16.87
CA PHE A 46 -3.33 8.37 -17.09
C PHE A 46 -3.88 9.72 -17.55
N ARG A 47 -3.54 10.82 -16.88
CA ARG A 47 -3.99 12.18 -17.23
C ARG A 47 -3.47 12.63 -18.59
N GLU A 48 -2.24 12.26 -18.94
CA GLU A 48 -1.63 12.59 -20.23
C GLU A 48 -2.10 11.66 -21.38
N GLY A 49 -3.03 10.73 -21.10
CA GLY A 49 -3.62 9.88 -22.13
C GLY A 49 -2.76 8.72 -22.59
N ALA A 50 -1.70 8.35 -21.86
CA ALA A 50 -0.83 7.23 -22.22
C ALA A 50 -1.58 5.89 -22.31
N PHE A 51 -2.69 5.74 -21.58
CA PHE A 51 -3.53 4.54 -21.60
C PHE A 51 -4.72 4.67 -22.60
N GLN A 52 -4.67 5.64 -23.51
CA GLN A 52 -5.71 5.91 -24.50
C GLN A 52 -7.10 6.13 -23.84
N ASN A 53 -8.17 5.53 -24.39
CA ASN A 53 -9.54 5.64 -23.89
C ASN A 53 -9.84 4.68 -22.72
N THR A 54 -8.87 4.42 -21.86
CA THR A 54 -9.06 3.58 -20.67
C THR A 54 -9.82 4.37 -19.60
N PRO A 55 -10.87 3.79 -18.96
CA PRO A 55 -11.43 4.35 -17.74
C PRO A 55 -10.36 4.50 -16.66
N ARG A 56 -10.58 5.36 -15.67
CA ARG A 56 -9.64 5.48 -14.55
C ARG A 56 -9.34 4.08 -13.97
N PRO A 57 -8.10 3.60 -14.01
CA PRO A 57 -7.75 2.31 -13.46
C PRO A 57 -7.84 2.33 -11.94
N TRP A 58 -8.03 1.17 -11.33
CA TRP A 58 -7.93 1.01 -9.88
C TRP A 58 -6.47 0.72 -9.50
N LEU A 59 -5.97 1.40 -8.46
CA LEU A 59 -4.62 1.22 -7.96
C LEU A 59 -4.63 0.76 -6.51
N GLY A 60 -3.98 -0.37 -6.23
CA GLY A 60 -3.88 -0.96 -4.90
C GLY A 60 -2.45 -1.18 -4.42
N TRP A 61 -2.24 -1.11 -3.10
CA TRP A 61 -0.93 -1.33 -2.49
C TRP A 61 -1.03 -2.30 -1.31
N VAL A 62 -0.25 -3.37 -1.33
CA VAL A 62 -0.22 -4.39 -0.28
C VAL A 62 1.15 -4.44 0.35
N MET A 63 1.21 -4.32 1.66
CA MET A 63 2.42 -4.46 2.45
C MET A 63 2.39 -5.71 3.30
N LEU A 64 3.41 -6.57 3.16
CA LEU A 64 3.71 -7.66 4.08
C LEU A 64 4.92 -7.28 4.93
N LEU A 65 4.70 -7.06 6.22
CA LEU A 65 5.72 -6.69 7.19
C LEU A 65 6.12 -7.89 8.05
N GLU A 66 7.41 -8.07 8.27
CA GLU A 66 7.89 -9.06 9.23
C GLU A 66 7.47 -8.69 10.65
N ASP A 67 6.86 -9.65 11.34
CA ASP A 67 6.48 -9.57 12.73
C ASP A 67 7.64 -10.00 13.62
N CYS A 68 8.39 -9.02 14.13
CA CYS A 68 9.52 -9.23 15.04
C CYS A 68 9.61 -8.08 16.06
N GLU A 69 10.50 -8.21 17.03
CA GLU A 69 10.70 -7.19 18.05
C GLU A 69 11.01 -5.82 17.44
N ALA A 70 11.92 -5.76 16.47
CA ALA A 70 12.34 -4.51 15.83
C ALA A 70 11.21 -3.81 15.05
N SER A 71 10.25 -4.54 14.49
CA SER A 71 9.08 -3.95 13.83
C SER A 71 8.03 -3.45 14.81
N ARG A 72 8.01 -3.97 16.05
CA ARG A 72 7.05 -3.62 17.10
C ARG A 72 7.58 -2.56 18.07
N ALA A 73 8.90 -2.46 18.25
CA ALA A 73 9.51 -1.54 19.19
C ALA A 73 9.29 -0.09 18.78
N PRO A 74 9.05 0.82 19.74
CA PRO A 74 8.99 2.25 19.48
C PRO A 74 10.30 2.74 18.85
N VAL A 75 10.19 3.54 17.82
CA VAL A 75 11.34 4.15 17.14
C VAL A 75 11.66 5.48 17.77
N SER A 76 12.94 5.66 18.19
CA SER A 76 13.43 6.96 18.63
C SER A 76 13.41 7.96 17.49
N ILE A 77 13.02 9.19 17.78
CA ILE A 77 12.98 10.30 16.84
C ILE A 77 13.78 11.45 17.44
N GLU A 78 14.74 11.94 16.69
CA GLU A 78 15.44 13.19 17.02
C GLU A 78 14.75 14.36 16.30
N GLU A 79 14.53 15.44 17.00
CA GLU A 79 13.88 16.66 16.49
C GLU A 79 14.83 17.87 16.61
N PRO A 80 15.99 17.88 15.92
CA PRO A 80 17.01 18.92 16.12
C PRO A 80 16.56 20.31 15.66
N HIS A 81 15.65 20.39 14.68
CA HIS A 81 15.20 21.66 14.10
C HIS A 81 13.69 21.78 14.00
N PHE A 82 12.99 20.71 13.55
CA PHE A 82 11.56 20.72 13.32
C PHE A 82 10.91 19.56 14.07
N LYS A 83 9.70 19.82 14.58
CA LYS A 83 8.92 18.79 15.27
C LYS A 83 8.29 17.84 14.26
N VAL A 84 8.39 16.56 14.57
CA VAL A 84 7.69 15.51 13.83
C VAL A 84 6.20 15.56 14.17
N PHE A 85 5.35 15.23 13.22
CA PHE A 85 3.91 15.13 13.45
C PHE A 85 3.61 14.23 14.66
N PRO A 86 2.69 14.65 15.55
CA PRO A 86 2.43 13.95 16.81
C PRO A 86 2.11 12.47 16.65
N GLU A 87 1.41 12.09 15.59
CA GLU A 87 1.01 10.71 15.30
C GLU A 87 2.18 9.76 15.04
N PHE A 88 3.38 10.28 14.73
CA PHE A 88 4.59 9.46 14.54
C PHE A 88 5.44 9.31 15.81
N LYS A 89 5.15 10.08 16.86
CA LYS A 89 5.95 10.03 18.09
C LYS A 89 5.73 8.73 18.85
N GLY A 90 6.83 8.07 19.21
CA GLY A 90 6.80 6.81 19.93
C GLY A 90 6.18 5.64 19.17
N THR A 91 6.03 5.76 17.85
CA THR A 91 5.48 4.69 17.02
C THR A 91 6.52 3.66 16.62
N SER A 92 6.07 2.41 16.46
CA SER A 92 6.83 1.33 15.84
C SER A 92 6.79 1.41 14.32
N TYR A 93 7.64 0.65 13.61
CA TYR A 93 7.54 0.55 12.14
C TYR A 93 6.21 -0.04 11.70
N MET A 94 5.65 -1.00 12.43
CA MET A 94 4.31 -1.51 12.18
C MET A 94 3.27 -0.39 12.18
N LYS A 95 3.29 0.49 13.18
CA LYS A 95 2.38 1.64 13.26
C LYS A 95 2.65 2.68 12.17
N ARG A 96 3.91 2.89 11.81
CA ARG A 96 4.28 3.80 10.71
C ARG A 96 3.76 3.32 9.36
N TYR A 97 3.81 2.01 9.07
CA TYR A 97 3.18 1.46 7.87
C TYR A 97 1.66 1.62 7.88
N GLU A 98 1.02 1.40 9.03
CA GLU A 98 -0.42 1.65 9.17
C GLU A 98 -0.77 3.11 8.84
N LEU A 99 0.00 4.07 9.36
CA LEU A 99 -0.20 5.50 9.07
C LEU A 99 0.07 5.83 7.61
N LEU A 100 1.15 5.32 7.03
CA LEU A 100 1.49 5.51 5.62
C LEU A 100 0.36 5.01 4.72
N LEU A 101 -0.08 3.78 4.89
CA LEU A 101 -1.12 3.17 4.06
C LEU A 101 -2.44 3.95 4.11
N ARG A 102 -2.84 4.42 5.29
CA ARG A 102 -4.01 5.29 5.43
C ARG A 102 -3.85 6.59 4.67
N ARG A 103 -2.66 7.23 4.75
CA ARG A 103 -2.38 8.47 4.02
C ARG A 103 -2.42 8.26 2.51
N LEU A 104 -1.82 7.18 2.00
CA LEU A 104 -1.85 6.86 0.57
C LEU A 104 -3.29 6.78 0.03
N VAL A 105 -4.22 6.22 0.81
CA VAL A 105 -5.65 6.15 0.44
C VAL A 105 -6.35 7.50 0.64
N LEU A 106 -6.14 8.18 1.76
CA LEU A 106 -6.77 9.47 2.04
C LEU A 106 -6.36 10.56 1.04
N GLU A 107 -5.10 10.54 0.61
CA GLU A 107 -4.55 11.45 -0.40
C GLU A 107 -4.91 11.02 -1.84
N ARG A 108 -5.69 9.93 -1.99
CA ARG A 108 -6.14 9.40 -3.29
C ARG A 108 -5.00 8.99 -4.24
N LEU A 109 -3.85 8.68 -3.68
CA LEU A 109 -2.75 8.07 -4.44
C LEU A 109 -3.08 6.62 -4.78
N TYR A 110 -3.74 5.91 -3.87
CA TYR A 110 -4.24 4.54 -4.05
C TYR A 110 -5.73 4.47 -3.75
N ASP A 111 -6.44 3.58 -4.43
CA ASP A 111 -7.87 3.34 -4.19
C ASP A 111 -8.10 2.46 -2.96
N SER A 112 -7.16 1.58 -2.66
CA SER A 112 -7.17 0.75 -1.46
C SER A 112 -5.76 0.30 -1.08
N ALA A 113 -5.57 -0.01 0.21
CA ALA A 113 -4.32 -0.57 0.71
C ALA A 113 -4.59 -1.67 1.73
N ALA A 114 -3.64 -2.60 1.88
CA ALA A 114 -3.71 -3.66 2.88
C ALA A 114 -2.38 -3.84 3.62
N LEU A 115 -2.44 -4.05 4.93
CA LEU A 115 -1.31 -4.33 5.79
C LEU A 115 -1.42 -5.75 6.37
N LEU A 116 -0.50 -6.60 5.95
CA LEU A 116 -0.35 -7.97 6.43
C LEU A 116 0.93 -8.06 7.26
N VAL A 117 0.89 -8.80 8.34
CA VAL A 117 2.01 -8.95 9.27
C VAL A 117 2.21 -10.42 9.58
N ALA A 118 3.42 -10.93 9.45
CA ALA A 118 3.72 -12.33 9.72
C ALA A 118 5.14 -12.52 10.25
N THR A 119 5.31 -13.44 11.18
CA THR A 119 6.64 -14.00 11.45
C THR A 119 7.12 -14.81 10.25
N GLU A 120 8.41 -15.06 10.13
CA GLU A 120 8.95 -15.87 9.03
C GLU A 120 8.27 -17.25 8.95
N LYS A 121 8.04 -17.89 10.11
CA LYS A 121 7.37 -19.19 10.18
C LYS A 121 5.92 -19.13 9.69
N GLN A 122 5.17 -18.12 10.13
CA GLN A 122 3.79 -17.91 9.69
C GLN A 122 3.72 -17.62 8.19
N GLY A 123 4.58 -16.73 7.69
CA GLY A 123 4.61 -16.40 6.26
C GLY A 123 4.90 -17.60 5.36
N LYS A 124 5.84 -18.48 5.77
CA LYS A 124 6.10 -19.76 5.06
C LYS A 124 4.91 -20.71 5.07
N ALA A 125 4.03 -20.62 6.07
CA ALA A 125 2.82 -21.41 6.17
C ALA A 125 1.58 -20.73 5.55
N GLY A 126 1.75 -19.57 4.88
CA GLY A 126 0.63 -18.79 4.33
C GLY A 126 -0.26 -18.13 5.38
N GLN A 127 0.24 -17.99 6.61
CA GLN A 127 -0.48 -17.37 7.72
C GLN A 127 0.00 -15.94 7.95
N TYR A 128 -0.92 -15.05 8.29
CA TYR A 128 -0.63 -13.65 8.58
C TYR A 128 -1.65 -13.07 9.56
N LEU A 129 -1.31 -11.92 10.13
CA LEU A 129 -2.18 -11.10 10.96
C LEU A 129 -2.54 -9.82 10.19
N GLU A 130 -3.69 -9.26 10.50
CA GLU A 130 -4.19 -8.00 9.95
C GLU A 130 -4.42 -7.01 11.11
N PRO A 131 -3.41 -6.19 11.46
CA PRO A 131 -3.44 -5.38 12.67
C PRO A 131 -4.46 -4.22 12.63
N ALA A 132 -4.88 -3.80 11.44
CA ALA A 132 -5.77 -2.67 11.23
C ALA A 132 -7.03 -3.07 10.45
N LYS A 133 -8.20 -2.83 11.02
CA LYS A 133 -9.51 -3.24 10.44
C LYS A 133 -9.79 -2.62 9.07
N ASP A 134 -9.36 -1.40 8.86
CA ASP A 134 -9.52 -0.63 7.62
C ASP A 134 -8.49 -0.98 6.54
N LEU A 135 -7.44 -1.72 6.90
CA LEU A 135 -6.35 -2.15 6.02
C LEU A 135 -6.29 -3.68 5.85
N GLN A 136 -7.43 -4.34 5.92
CA GLN A 136 -7.52 -5.79 5.74
C GLN A 136 -7.58 -6.20 4.26
N ALA A 137 -7.15 -7.41 3.96
CA ALA A 137 -7.22 -7.99 2.62
C ALA A 137 -8.67 -8.09 2.09
N LYS A 138 -9.64 -8.42 2.95
CA LYS A 138 -11.03 -8.56 2.55
C LYS A 138 -11.63 -7.27 1.96
N PRO A 139 -11.61 -6.10 2.63
CA PRO A 139 -12.07 -4.85 2.03
C PRO A 139 -11.22 -4.42 0.82
N PHE A 140 -9.92 -4.69 0.81
CA PHE A 140 -9.06 -4.43 -0.32
C PHE A 140 -9.53 -5.15 -1.59
N PHE A 141 -9.72 -6.46 -1.53
CA PHE A 141 -10.20 -7.24 -2.68
C PHE A 141 -11.67 -6.99 -3.01
N ALA A 142 -12.50 -6.61 -2.04
CA ALA A 142 -13.87 -6.17 -2.31
C ALA A 142 -13.91 -4.88 -3.12
N SER A 143 -13.03 -3.91 -2.81
CA SER A 143 -12.87 -2.69 -3.59
C SER A 143 -12.45 -2.97 -5.03
N LEU A 144 -11.44 -3.82 -5.24
CA LEU A 144 -11.02 -4.26 -6.57
C LEU A 144 -12.17 -4.93 -7.35
N GLY A 145 -12.87 -5.88 -6.71
CA GLY A 145 -13.97 -6.61 -7.32
C GLY A 145 -15.12 -5.69 -7.74
N GLY A 146 -15.46 -4.71 -6.90
CA GLY A 146 -16.45 -3.68 -7.22
C GLY A 146 -16.04 -2.84 -8.44
N HIS A 147 -14.78 -2.43 -8.50
CA HIS A 147 -14.26 -1.69 -9.66
C HIS A 147 -14.33 -2.51 -10.96
N ILE A 148 -13.88 -3.77 -10.93
CA ILE A 148 -13.97 -4.68 -12.08
C ILE A 148 -15.43 -4.87 -12.51
N GLY A 149 -16.33 -5.09 -11.55
CA GLY A 149 -17.76 -5.23 -11.83
C GLY A 149 -18.35 -4.01 -12.54
N THR A 150 -17.97 -2.81 -12.11
CA THR A 150 -18.39 -1.55 -12.76
C THR A 150 -17.90 -1.44 -14.20
N ILE A 151 -16.63 -1.80 -14.45
CA ILE A 151 -16.06 -1.80 -15.80
C ILE A 151 -16.81 -2.77 -16.72
N LEU A 152 -17.10 -3.97 -16.23
CA LEU A 152 -17.82 -4.98 -17.02
C LEU A 152 -19.26 -4.57 -17.33
N ALA A 153 -19.98 -4.02 -16.36
CA ALA A 153 -21.36 -3.56 -16.53
C ALA A 153 -21.48 -2.37 -17.51
N GLY A 154 -20.49 -1.48 -17.56
CA GLY A 154 -20.48 -0.33 -18.48
C GLY A 154 -20.16 -0.67 -19.94
N GLN A 155 -19.94 -1.94 -20.26
CA GLN A 155 -19.63 -2.43 -21.62
C GLN A 155 -20.78 -3.26 -22.24
N SER A 156 -21.87 -3.39 -21.51
CA SER A 156 -23.14 -3.97 -22.02
C SER A 156 -23.91 -2.90 -22.78
#